data_a026f4cc772e8d8d627727345c7aa079
#
_entry.id   a026f4cc772e8d8d627727345c7aa079
#
_cell.length_a   1.000
_cell.length_b   1.000
_cell.length_c   1.000
_cell.angle_alpha   90.00
_cell.angle_beta   90.00
_cell.angle_gamma   90.00
#
_symmetry.space_group_name_H-M   'P 1'
#
loop_
_entity.id
_entity.type
_entity.pdbx_description
1 polymer ?
#
loop_
_entity_poly.entity_id
_entity_poly.type
_entity_poly.pdbx_seq_one_letter_code
_entity_poly.pdbx_strand_id
1 'polypeptide(L)'
;MDKQPIGFIGLGVMGGGMARNLLKAGYPLHIYDLNIESVRELEAEGAVPHPSGAALASAVPVTVLCVPADAEVEAAILSEGGWLGGATSGSVLIEATTGTPQVVERVAEACRPKGIDVLDAPVSGGARGAREGTLTFIVGGEDAVLDRCRPMLEVMGKTIFHVGPVGSGKAMKLINQIMLGFNTLGACEAIVLAKKAGVDLSKVLEVVSKSSGQSFTMDYRLPQFIMKGDFSPGFRTSLLIKDMGLALEMGRAMDMPLLL
;
A
#
# COMPACT_ATOMS: atom_id res chain seq x y z
N MET A 1 11.86 1.83 26.75
CA MET A 1 12.06 0.48 26.18
C MET A 1 12.69 0.67 24.83
N ASP A 2 13.79 -0.02 24.54
CA ASP A 2 14.42 0.04 23.23
C ASP A 2 13.48 -0.58 22.20
N LYS A 3 13.27 0.12 21.09
CA LYS A 3 12.43 -0.37 20.01
C LYS A 3 13.15 -1.50 19.26
N GLN A 4 12.42 -2.56 18.90
CA GLN A 4 12.97 -3.65 18.11
C GLN A 4 13.39 -3.16 16.71
N PRO A 5 14.42 -3.73 16.09
CA PRO A 5 14.81 -3.40 14.73
C PRO A 5 13.73 -3.84 13.73
N ILE A 6 13.55 -3.05 12.67
CA ILE A 6 12.59 -3.28 11.60
C ILE A 6 13.31 -3.28 10.27
N GLY A 7 13.00 -4.25 9.41
CA GLY A 7 13.42 -4.28 8.02
C GLY A 7 12.41 -3.56 7.11
N PHE A 8 12.90 -2.89 6.08
CA PHE A 8 12.07 -2.32 5.04
C PHE A 8 12.61 -2.65 3.66
N ILE A 9 11.81 -3.30 2.84
CA ILE A 9 12.13 -3.66 1.45
C ILE A 9 11.23 -2.86 0.50
N GLY A 10 11.83 -2.16 -0.47
CA GLY A 10 11.12 -1.30 -1.40
C GLY A 10 11.01 0.14 -0.88
N LEU A 11 11.93 1.00 -1.32
CA LEU A 11 12.11 2.37 -0.85
C LEU A 11 11.61 3.42 -1.86
N GLY A 12 10.68 3.04 -2.73
CA GLY A 12 10.03 3.96 -3.65
C GLY A 12 9.19 5.02 -2.93
N VAL A 13 8.36 5.76 -3.68
CA VAL A 13 7.58 6.89 -3.16
C VAL A 13 6.76 6.56 -1.90
N MET A 14 6.14 5.36 -1.88
CA MET A 14 5.35 4.91 -0.73
C MET A 14 6.24 4.34 0.37
N GLY A 15 7.07 3.36 0.03
CA GLY A 15 7.92 2.68 1.00
C GLY A 15 8.93 3.61 1.66
N GLY A 16 9.61 4.48 0.89
CA GLY A 16 10.53 5.48 1.43
C GLY A 16 9.86 6.46 2.40
N GLY A 17 8.60 6.84 2.14
CA GLY A 17 7.82 7.67 3.07
C GLY A 17 7.52 6.95 4.38
N MET A 18 7.07 5.69 4.31
CA MET A 18 6.80 4.85 5.49
C MET A 18 8.07 4.55 6.29
N ALA A 19 9.16 4.21 5.61
CA ALA A 19 10.47 3.92 6.20
C ALA A 19 11.00 5.12 7.01
N ARG A 20 10.90 6.34 6.45
CA ARG A 20 11.30 7.58 7.14
C ARG A 20 10.47 7.85 8.40
N ASN A 21 9.19 7.50 8.41
CA ASN A 21 8.37 7.66 9.62
C ASN A 21 8.83 6.71 10.73
N LEU A 22 9.17 5.46 10.41
CA LEU A 22 9.74 4.51 11.38
C LEU A 22 11.07 5.01 11.95
N LEU A 23 11.95 5.52 11.08
CA LEU A 23 13.24 6.08 11.48
C LEU A 23 13.07 7.30 12.40
N LYS A 24 12.20 8.26 12.03
CA LYS A 24 11.86 9.43 12.84
C LYS A 24 11.24 9.07 14.19
N ALA A 25 10.51 7.98 14.25
CA ALA A 25 9.96 7.45 15.49
C ALA A 25 11.01 6.70 16.34
N GLY A 26 12.27 6.59 15.89
CA GLY A 26 13.37 5.99 16.63
C GLY A 26 13.42 4.46 16.56
N TYR A 27 12.86 3.83 15.54
CA TYR A 27 13.10 2.42 15.28
C TYR A 27 14.47 2.24 14.61
N PRO A 28 15.33 1.30 15.07
CA PRO A 28 16.49 0.86 14.29
C PRO A 28 15.98 0.29 12.96
N LEU A 29 16.32 0.96 11.85
CA LEU A 29 15.77 0.64 10.54
C LEU A 29 16.83 0.00 9.66
N HIS A 30 16.56 -1.21 9.17
CA HIS A 30 17.36 -1.95 8.20
C HIS A 30 16.66 -1.87 6.84
N ILE A 31 17.40 -1.61 5.76
CA ILE A 31 16.81 -1.34 4.45
C ILE A 31 17.41 -2.15 3.32
N TYR A 32 16.57 -2.44 2.32
CA TYR A 32 16.99 -3.01 1.05
C TYR A 32 16.11 -2.51 -0.10
N ASP A 33 16.73 -2.10 -1.19
CA ASP A 33 16.08 -1.77 -2.46
C ASP A 33 17.06 -2.04 -3.61
N LEU A 34 16.54 -2.29 -4.80
CA LEU A 34 17.35 -2.39 -6.02
C LEU A 34 17.85 -1.01 -6.49
N ASN A 35 17.16 0.07 -6.12
CA ASN A 35 17.55 1.44 -6.40
C ASN A 35 18.55 1.93 -5.34
N ILE A 36 19.82 1.93 -5.70
CA ILE A 36 20.92 2.33 -4.81
C ILE A 36 20.83 3.79 -4.34
N GLU A 37 20.21 4.67 -5.11
CA GLU A 37 20.05 6.09 -4.72
C GLU A 37 19.06 6.20 -3.56
N SER A 38 17.93 5.51 -3.61
CA SER A 38 16.97 5.46 -2.51
C SER A 38 17.57 4.85 -1.23
N VAL A 39 18.46 3.86 -1.39
CA VAL A 39 19.20 3.26 -0.26
C VAL A 39 20.14 4.30 0.37
N ARG A 40 20.95 4.99 -0.45
CA ARG A 40 21.89 6.01 0.03
C ARG A 40 21.23 7.18 0.74
N GLU A 41 20.07 7.63 0.25
CA GLU A 41 19.30 8.68 0.91
C GLU A 41 18.92 8.27 2.34
N LEU A 42 18.35 7.09 2.53
CA LEU A 42 17.92 6.62 3.86
C LEU A 42 19.10 6.21 4.76
N GLU A 43 20.19 5.70 4.19
CA GLU A 43 21.43 5.46 4.91
C GLU A 43 22.01 6.76 5.50
N ALA A 44 22.00 7.86 4.73
CA ALA A 44 22.40 9.17 5.21
C ALA A 44 21.50 9.73 6.33
N GLU A 45 20.24 9.26 6.40
CA GLU A 45 19.29 9.56 7.47
C GLU A 45 19.46 8.61 8.70
N GLY A 46 20.34 7.59 8.63
CA GLY A 46 20.68 6.68 9.74
C GLY A 46 20.11 5.27 9.63
N ALA A 47 19.56 4.88 8.47
CA ALA A 47 19.17 3.47 8.24
C ALA A 47 20.38 2.60 7.90
N VAL A 48 20.28 1.28 8.17
CA VAL A 48 21.33 0.30 7.92
C VAL A 48 21.04 -0.45 6.62
N PRO A 49 21.82 -0.27 5.55
CA PRO A 49 21.60 -0.97 4.28
C PRO A 49 22.07 -2.43 4.33
N HIS A 50 21.38 -3.26 3.55
CA HIS A 50 21.72 -4.67 3.36
C HIS A 50 21.93 -5.00 1.88
N PRO A 51 22.79 -5.99 1.55
CA PRO A 51 23.07 -6.36 0.16
C PRO A 51 21.98 -7.23 -0.48
N SER A 52 21.06 -7.79 0.31
CA SER A 52 19.97 -8.65 -0.17
C SER A 52 18.80 -8.69 0.81
N GLY A 53 17.64 -9.14 0.32
CA GLY A 53 16.47 -9.41 1.18
C GLY A 53 16.77 -10.45 2.25
N ALA A 54 17.55 -11.49 1.95
CA ALA A 54 17.95 -12.52 2.91
C ALA A 54 18.85 -11.95 4.01
N ALA A 55 19.84 -11.12 3.67
CA ALA A 55 20.70 -10.48 4.64
C ALA A 55 19.92 -9.55 5.58
N LEU A 56 18.96 -8.81 5.05
CA LEU A 56 18.07 -7.99 5.84
C LEU A 56 17.21 -8.84 6.78
N ALA A 57 16.56 -9.89 6.26
CA ALA A 57 15.69 -10.77 7.02
C ALA A 57 16.41 -11.44 8.22
N SER A 58 17.69 -11.79 8.04
CA SER A 58 18.50 -12.38 9.12
C SER A 58 18.83 -11.39 10.26
N ALA A 59 18.70 -10.10 10.01
CA ALA A 59 19.06 -9.04 10.97
C ALA A 59 17.88 -8.52 11.79
N VAL A 60 16.64 -8.82 11.38
CA VAL A 60 15.44 -8.22 11.99
C VAL A 60 14.30 -9.23 12.17
N PRO A 61 13.49 -9.08 13.24
CA PRO A 61 12.35 -9.97 13.48
C PRO A 61 11.11 -9.60 12.64
N VAL A 62 11.00 -8.36 12.18
CA VAL A 62 9.84 -7.88 11.42
C VAL A 62 10.32 -7.11 10.19
N THR A 63 9.73 -7.43 9.05
CA THR A 63 10.04 -6.73 7.78
C THR A 63 8.76 -6.22 7.13
N VAL A 64 8.78 -4.97 6.70
CA VAL A 64 7.76 -4.38 5.82
C VAL A 64 8.24 -4.46 4.38
N LEU A 65 7.37 -4.91 3.48
CA LEU A 65 7.64 -4.93 2.04
C LEU A 65 6.63 -4.04 1.32
N CYS A 66 7.12 -3.15 0.44
CA CYS A 66 6.28 -2.29 -0.40
C CYS A 66 6.93 -2.06 -1.76
N VAL A 67 6.59 -2.89 -2.71
CA VAL A 67 7.16 -2.93 -4.07
C VAL A 67 6.08 -2.66 -5.13
N PRO A 68 6.40 -2.52 -6.44
CA PRO A 68 5.44 -2.07 -7.45
C PRO A 68 4.27 -3.01 -7.71
N ALA A 69 4.48 -4.34 -7.80
CA ALA A 69 3.47 -5.31 -8.21
C ALA A 69 3.79 -6.74 -7.71
N ASP A 70 2.92 -7.68 -8.05
CA ASP A 70 2.96 -9.08 -7.63
C ASP A 70 4.26 -9.81 -8.03
N ALA A 71 4.77 -9.54 -9.23
CA ALA A 71 6.02 -10.14 -9.69
C ALA A 71 7.23 -9.73 -8.82
N GLU A 72 7.27 -8.44 -8.41
CA GLU A 72 8.31 -7.95 -7.52
C GLU A 72 8.13 -8.46 -6.09
N VAL A 73 6.90 -8.72 -5.64
CA VAL A 73 6.64 -9.38 -4.35
C VAL A 73 7.23 -10.79 -4.34
N GLU A 74 6.91 -11.60 -5.35
CA GLU A 74 7.46 -12.95 -5.47
C GLU A 74 8.99 -12.94 -5.60
N ALA A 75 9.53 -12.08 -6.42
CA ALA A 75 10.97 -11.93 -6.60
C ALA A 75 11.68 -11.53 -5.30
N ALA A 76 11.16 -10.54 -4.57
CA ALA A 76 11.78 -10.05 -3.34
C ALA A 76 11.74 -11.07 -2.20
N ILE A 77 10.74 -11.97 -2.19
CA ILE A 77 10.53 -12.91 -1.09
C ILE A 77 11.04 -14.31 -1.43
N LEU A 78 10.65 -14.86 -2.59
CA LEU A 78 10.79 -16.29 -2.90
C LEU A 78 12.01 -16.62 -3.76
N SER A 79 12.67 -15.64 -4.39
CA SER A 79 13.85 -15.89 -5.22
C SER A 79 15.07 -16.31 -4.40
N GLU A 80 16.10 -16.80 -5.08
CA GLU A 80 17.42 -17.03 -4.49
C GLU A 80 17.98 -15.69 -3.93
N GLY A 81 18.37 -15.66 -2.66
CA GLY A 81 18.75 -14.43 -1.95
C GLY A 81 17.57 -13.53 -1.54
N GLY A 82 16.35 -13.95 -1.81
CA GLY A 82 15.12 -13.28 -1.36
C GLY A 82 14.92 -13.38 0.16
N TRP A 83 13.98 -12.59 0.65
CA TRP A 83 13.72 -12.42 2.09
C TRP A 83 13.52 -13.76 2.84
N LEU A 84 12.77 -14.69 2.27
CA LEU A 84 12.47 -16.00 2.88
C LEU A 84 13.74 -16.84 3.14
N GLY A 85 14.81 -16.61 2.38
CA GLY A 85 16.10 -17.29 2.55
C GLY A 85 16.80 -16.96 3.86
N GLY A 86 16.59 -15.75 4.40
CA GLY A 86 17.19 -15.28 5.64
C GLY A 86 16.26 -15.24 6.84
N ALA A 87 14.95 -15.29 6.61
CA ALA A 87 13.95 -15.23 7.67
C ALA A 87 13.93 -16.51 8.53
N THR A 88 13.74 -16.34 9.83
CA THR A 88 13.76 -17.41 10.84
C THR A 88 12.38 -17.59 11.48
N SER A 89 12.18 -18.68 12.20
CA SER A 89 10.94 -18.92 12.94
C SER A 89 10.62 -17.76 13.89
N GLY A 90 9.36 -17.32 13.90
CA GLY A 90 8.89 -16.16 14.66
C GLY A 90 9.06 -14.82 13.95
N SER A 91 9.75 -14.77 12.79
CA SER A 91 9.77 -13.57 11.95
C SER A 91 8.38 -13.22 11.44
N VAL A 92 8.14 -11.93 11.17
CA VAL A 92 6.90 -11.43 10.55
C VAL A 92 7.22 -10.68 9.27
N LEU A 93 6.49 -11.00 8.22
CA LEU A 93 6.42 -10.23 6.99
C LEU A 93 5.13 -9.40 6.97
N ILE A 94 5.24 -8.08 6.85
CA ILE A 94 4.14 -7.15 6.61
C ILE A 94 4.19 -6.76 5.14
N GLU A 95 3.33 -7.36 4.32
CA GLU A 95 3.33 -7.14 2.87
C GLU A 95 2.32 -6.03 2.50
N ALA A 96 2.83 -4.84 2.21
CA ALA A 96 2.06 -3.61 2.01
C ALA A 96 1.83 -3.23 0.53
N THR A 97 2.23 -4.06 -0.42
CA THR A 97 2.02 -3.83 -1.85
C THR A 97 0.55 -3.94 -2.23
N THR A 98 0.09 -3.17 -3.21
CA THR A 98 -1.19 -3.42 -3.87
C THR A 98 -1.00 -4.51 -4.93
N GLY A 99 -1.53 -5.68 -4.65
CA GLY A 99 -1.44 -6.89 -5.47
C GLY A 99 -2.67 -7.78 -5.31
N THR A 100 -2.60 -9.00 -5.85
CA THR A 100 -3.67 -9.99 -5.78
C THR A 100 -3.62 -10.80 -4.48
N PRO A 101 -4.78 -11.28 -3.96
CA PRO A 101 -4.81 -12.21 -2.83
C PRO A 101 -3.95 -13.46 -3.08
N GLN A 102 -4.00 -14.01 -4.28
CA GLN A 102 -3.30 -15.24 -4.64
C GLN A 102 -1.80 -15.19 -4.41
N VAL A 103 -1.17 -14.04 -4.66
CA VAL A 103 0.28 -13.87 -4.46
C VAL A 103 0.63 -13.91 -2.98
N VAL A 104 -0.07 -13.14 -2.14
CA VAL A 104 0.24 -13.13 -0.70
C VAL A 104 -0.12 -14.45 -0.02
N GLU A 105 -1.15 -15.15 -0.49
CA GLU A 105 -1.49 -16.50 -0.03
C GLU A 105 -0.36 -17.50 -0.33
N ARG A 106 0.20 -17.49 -1.57
CA ARG A 106 1.40 -18.30 -1.91
C ARG A 106 2.60 -17.95 -1.05
N VAL A 107 2.83 -16.67 -0.77
CA VAL A 107 3.89 -16.23 0.15
C VAL A 107 3.67 -16.80 1.54
N ALA A 108 2.45 -16.69 2.07
CA ALA A 108 2.11 -17.24 3.40
C ALA A 108 2.26 -18.77 3.46
N GLU A 109 1.88 -19.47 2.40
CA GLU A 109 2.09 -20.93 2.28
C GLU A 109 3.57 -21.30 2.31
N ALA A 110 4.44 -20.54 1.65
CA ALA A 110 5.88 -20.75 1.67
C ALA A 110 6.52 -20.41 3.03
N CYS A 111 5.96 -19.45 3.77
CA CYS A 111 6.40 -19.03 5.09
C CYS A 111 6.01 -20.02 6.21
N ARG A 112 4.83 -20.62 6.11
CA ARG A 112 4.22 -21.48 7.15
C ARG A 112 5.14 -22.62 7.63
N PRO A 113 5.81 -23.40 6.75
CA PRO A 113 6.69 -24.49 7.20
C PRO A 113 7.90 -24.04 8.01
N LYS A 114 8.26 -22.75 7.90
CA LYS A 114 9.36 -22.13 8.66
C LYS A 114 8.89 -21.48 9.96
N GLY A 115 7.59 -21.50 10.28
CA GLY A 115 7.04 -20.81 11.45
C GLY A 115 7.13 -19.28 11.34
N ILE A 116 6.95 -18.74 10.14
CA ILE A 116 6.99 -17.32 9.84
C ILE A 116 5.56 -16.82 9.62
N ASP A 117 5.22 -15.70 10.26
CA ASP A 117 3.91 -15.07 10.14
C ASP A 117 3.87 -14.07 8.97
N VAL A 118 2.71 -13.94 8.34
CA VAL A 118 2.48 -12.99 7.25
C VAL A 118 1.23 -12.17 7.53
N LEU A 119 1.35 -10.85 7.40
CA LEU A 119 0.22 -9.92 7.30
C LEU A 119 0.21 -9.32 5.88
N ASP A 120 -0.92 -9.39 5.19
CA ASP A 120 -1.13 -8.55 4.02
C ASP A 120 -1.73 -7.22 4.47
N ALA A 121 -1.05 -6.15 4.19
CA ALA A 121 -1.34 -4.83 4.76
C ALA A 121 -1.28 -3.71 3.70
N PRO A 122 -1.97 -3.82 2.56
CA PRO A 122 -2.01 -2.76 1.58
C PRO A 122 -2.55 -1.46 2.17
N VAL A 123 -2.09 -0.34 1.59
CA VAL A 123 -2.34 0.99 2.15
C VAL A 123 -3.22 1.86 1.26
N SER A 124 -3.91 2.81 1.88
CA SER A 124 -4.62 3.91 1.24
C SER A 124 -4.18 5.24 1.84
N GLY A 125 -4.13 6.31 1.01
CA GLY A 125 -3.68 7.66 1.43
C GLY A 125 -2.64 8.28 0.51
N GLY A 126 -2.08 7.48 -0.43
CA GLY A 126 -1.13 7.94 -1.44
C GLY A 126 0.19 8.46 -0.89
N ALA A 127 1.00 9.06 -1.74
CA ALA A 127 2.34 9.55 -1.40
C ALA A 127 2.34 10.56 -0.24
N ARG A 128 1.30 11.40 -0.16
CA ARG A 128 1.16 12.35 0.94
C ARG A 128 0.96 11.62 2.27
N GLY A 129 0.02 10.67 2.33
CA GLY A 129 -0.23 9.88 3.53
C GLY A 129 1.00 9.09 3.99
N ALA A 130 1.77 8.55 3.04
CA ALA A 130 3.02 7.85 3.34
C ALA A 130 4.07 8.76 3.98
N ARG A 131 4.22 10.01 3.49
CA ARG A 131 5.15 10.98 4.08
C ARG A 131 4.69 11.50 5.45
N GLU A 132 3.38 11.72 5.62
CA GLU A 132 2.80 12.31 6.82
C GLU A 132 2.48 11.29 7.93
N GLY A 133 2.65 9.98 7.68
CA GLY A 133 2.27 8.93 8.63
C GLY A 133 0.76 8.85 8.84
N THR A 134 -0.03 9.14 7.81
CA THR A 134 -1.49 9.22 7.90
C THR A 134 -2.20 8.18 7.03
N LEU A 135 -1.49 7.11 6.66
CA LEU A 135 -2.05 6.03 5.85
C LEU A 135 -3.20 5.31 6.58
N THR A 136 -4.08 4.73 5.80
CA THR A 136 -4.99 3.68 6.24
C THR A 136 -4.40 2.34 5.83
N PHE A 137 -4.16 1.46 6.80
CA PHE A 137 -3.78 0.07 6.58
C PHE A 137 -5.02 -0.81 6.54
N ILE A 138 -5.09 -1.71 5.58
CA ILE A 138 -6.17 -2.69 5.42
C ILE A 138 -5.53 -4.06 5.59
N VAL A 139 -5.67 -4.63 6.78
CA VAL A 139 -4.83 -5.76 7.21
C VAL A 139 -5.61 -7.07 7.18
N GLY A 140 -5.04 -8.07 6.51
CA GLY A 140 -5.41 -9.47 6.62
C GLY A 140 -4.32 -10.27 7.34
N GLY A 141 -4.73 -11.26 8.12
CA GLY A 141 -3.83 -12.13 8.88
C GLY A 141 -4.36 -12.42 10.28
N GLU A 142 -3.55 -13.03 11.13
CA GLU A 142 -3.91 -13.39 12.49
C GLU A 142 -3.94 -12.17 13.43
N ASP A 143 -4.98 -12.04 14.27
CA ASP A 143 -5.15 -10.94 15.23
C ASP A 143 -3.92 -10.76 16.14
N ALA A 144 -3.39 -11.84 16.68
CA ALA A 144 -2.24 -11.81 17.57
C ALA A 144 -0.96 -11.29 16.90
N VAL A 145 -0.80 -11.55 15.59
CA VAL A 145 0.31 -11.04 14.80
C VAL A 145 0.12 -9.56 14.52
N LEU A 146 -1.11 -9.14 14.18
CA LEU A 146 -1.44 -7.73 13.99
C LEU A 146 -1.19 -6.92 15.27
N ASP A 147 -1.63 -7.41 16.42
CA ASP A 147 -1.44 -6.70 17.70
C ASP A 147 0.04 -6.52 18.05
N ARG A 148 0.87 -7.51 17.74
CA ARG A 148 2.34 -7.44 17.88
C ARG A 148 2.96 -6.39 16.94
N CYS A 149 2.38 -6.18 15.75
CA CYS A 149 2.86 -5.23 14.75
C CYS A 149 2.20 -3.85 14.84
N ARG A 150 1.10 -3.72 15.58
CA ARG A 150 0.30 -2.49 15.69
C ARG A 150 1.12 -1.24 16.02
N PRO A 151 2.06 -1.24 17.02
CA PRO A 151 2.82 -0.05 17.36
C PRO A 151 3.65 0.53 16.20
N MET A 152 4.15 -0.32 15.31
CA MET A 152 4.91 0.14 14.13
C MET A 152 3.99 0.58 12.99
N LEU A 153 2.82 -0.04 12.83
CA LEU A 153 1.82 0.38 11.85
C LEU A 153 1.24 1.75 12.19
N GLU A 154 1.01 2.04 13.48
CA GLU A 154 0.51 3.34 13.98
C GLU A 154 1.48 4.50 13.74
N VAL A 155 2.77 4.23 13.55
CA VAL A 155 3.76 5.24 13.14
C VAL A 155 3.61 5.61 11.67
N MET A 156 3.21 4.66 10.84
CA MET A 156 3.09 4.84 9.39
C MET A 156 1.68 5.22 8.95
N GLY A 157 0.66 4.99 9.79
CA GLY A 157 -0.73 5.27 9.47
C GLY A 157 -1.58 5.59 10.69
N LYS A 158 -2.69 6.29 10.47
CA LYS A 158 -3.64 6.68 11.52
C LYS A 158 -4.77 5.69 11.73
N THR A 159 -5.06 4.88 10.72
CA THR A 159 -6.21 3.97 10.73
C THR A 159 -5.74 2.59 10.33
N ILE A 160 -6.10 1.59 11.10
CA ILE A 160 -5.76 0.19 10.87
C ILE A 160 -7.06 -0.61 10.94
N PHE A 161 -7.48 -1.19 9.83
CA PHE A 161 -8.60 -2.10 9.75
C PHE A 161 -8.09 -3.54 9.65
N HIS A 162 -8.49 -4.41 10.58
CA HIS A 162 -8.37 -5.84 10.42
C HIS A 162 -9.61 -6.36 9.68
N VAL A 163 -9.42 -7.03 8.55
CA VAL A 163 -10.52 -7.36 7.64
C VAL A 163 -10.69 -8.86 7.40
N GLY A 164 -9.88 -9.70 8.06
CA GLY A 164 -9.99 -11.15 7.96
C GLY A 164 -8.64 -11.86 7.83
N PRO A 165 -8.62 -13.12 7.36
CA PRO A 165 -7.38 -13.88 7.18
C PRO A 165 -6.48 -13.27 6.09
N VAL A 166 -5.27 -13.84 5.93
CA VAL A 166 -4.34 -13.46 4.86
C VAL A 166 -5.04 -13.49 3.50
N GLY A 167 -4.81 -12.47 2.69
CA GLY A 167 -5.47 -12.21 1.39
C GLY A 167 -6.67 -11.27 1.47
N SER A 168 -7.33 -11.18 2.64
CA SER A 168 -8.50 -10.31 2.82
C SER A 168 -8.16 -8.82 2.69
N GLY A 169 -6.99 -8.39 3.14
CA GLY A 169 -6.51 -7.02 2.98
C GLY A 169 -6.34 -6.64 1.52
N LYS A 170 -5.72 -7.52 0.73
CA LYS A 170 -5.57 -7.35 -0.73
C LYS A 170 -6.92 -7.28 -1.42
N ALA A 171 -7.82 -8.24 -1.15
CA ALA A 171 -9.17 -8.24 -1.72
C ALA A 171 -9.91 -6.93 -1.41
N MET A 172 -9.91 -6.50 -0.14
CA MET A 172 -10.55 -5.26 0.26
C MET A 172 -9.91 -4.02 -0.38
N LYS A 173 -8.59 -4.02 -0.55
CA LYS A 173 -7.88 -2.97 -1.28
C LYS A 173 -8.34 -2.89 -2.73
N LEU A 174 -8.46 -4.00 -3.44
CA LEU A 174 -8.93 -4.01 -4.83
C LEU A 174 -10.39 -3.55 -4.93
N ILE A 175 -11.26 -3.95 -3.99
CA ILE A 175 -12.65 -3.44 -3.90
C ILE A 175 -12.65 -1.91 -3.76
N ASN A 176 -11.80 -1.36 -2.88
CA ASN A 176 -11.66 0.09 -2.75
C ASN A 176 -11.17 0.76 -4.05
N GLN A 177 -10.27 0.12 -4.79
CA GLN A 177 -9.74 0.68 -6.05
C GLN A 177 -10.80 0.66 -7.17
N ILE A 178 -11.69 -0.34 -7.22
CA ILE A 178 -12.87 -0.34 -8.10
C ILE A 178 -13.72 0.90 -7.83
N MET A 179 -14.09 1.14 -6.57
CA MET A 179 -14.90 2.30 -6.18
C MET A 179 -14.21 3.62 -6.54
N LEU A 180 -12.90 3.72 -6.30
CA LEU A 180 -12.12 4.89 -6.67
C LEU A 180 -12.11 5.13 -8.19
N GLY A 181 -11.94 4.08 -8.99
CA GLY A 181 -11.94 4.14 -10.44
C GLY A 181 -13.26 4.65 -11.01
N PHE A 182 -14.36 4.01 -10.66
CA PHE A 182 -15.72 4.41 -11.11
C PHE A 182 -16.09 5.82 -10.65
N ASN A 183 -15.83 6.15 -9.39
CA ASN A 183 -16.11 7.49 -8.87
C ASN A 183 -15.27 8.56 -9.59
N THR A 184 -14.03 8.25 -9.97
CA THR A 184 -13.19 9.20 -10.71
C THR A 184 -13.71 9.41 -12.12
N LEU A 185 -14.06 8.35 -12.84
CA LEU A 185 -14.60 8.43 -14.19
C LEU A 185 -15.93 9.18 -14.19
N GLY A 186 -16.88 8.78 -13.34
CA GLY A 186 -18.19 9.42 -13.24
C GLY A 186 -18.11 10.90 -12.86
N ALA A 187 -17.21 11.27 -11.96
CA ALA A 187 -16.99 12.65 -11.59
C ALA A 187 -16.43 13.48 -12.77
N CYS A 188 -15.48 12.95 -13.55
CA CYS A 188 -14.95 13.62 -14.73
C CYS A 188 -16.01 13.84 -15.79
N GLU A 189 -16.84 12.84 -16.10
CA GLU A 189 -17.95 12.95 -17.05
C GLU A 189 -19.00 13.96 -16.58
N ALA A 190 -19.37 13.91 -15.28
CA ALA A 190 -20.34 14.84 -14.70
C ALA A 190 -19.90 16.30 -14.81
N ILE A 191 -18.62 16.60 -14.56
CA ILE A 191 -18.04 17.95 -14.69
C ILE A 191 -18.08 18.43 -16.14
N VAL A 192 -17.73 17.57 -17.12
CA VAL A 192 -17.77 17.91 -18.53
C VAL A 192 -19.22 18.17 -18.98
N LEU A 193 -20.17 17.34 -18.56
CA LEU A 193 -21.58 17.51 -18.83
C LEU A 193 -22.12 18.81 -18.23
N ALA A 194 -21.83 19.10 -16.96
CA ALA A 194 -22.23 20.32 -16.29
C ALA A 194 -21.76 21.57 -17.04
N LYS A 195 -20.48 21.58 -17.45
CA LYS A 195 -19.91 22.67 -18.27
C LYS A 195 -20.67 22.87 -19.57
N LYS A 196 -21.00 21.78 -20.26
CA LYS A 196 -21.79 21.84 -21.52
C LYS A 196 -23.22 22.30 -21.31
N ALA A 197 -23.82 21.95 -20.15
CA ALA A 197 -25.17 22.38 -19.76
C ALA A 197 -25.23 23.83 -19.23
N GLY A 198 -24.08 24.51 -19.13
CA GLY A 198 -24.00 25.88 -18.60
C GLY A 198 -24.16 25.98 -17.08
N VAL A 199 -24.01 24.87 -16.37
CA VAL A 199 -24.07 24.87 -14.89
C VAL A 199 -22.70 25.28 -14.32
N ASP A 200 -22.71 26.18 -13.35
CA ASP A 200 -21.51 26.61 -12.65
C ASP A 200 -20.88 25.44 -11.88
N LEU A 201 -19.61 25.18 -12.14
CA LEU A 201 -18.89 24.04 -11.53
C LEU A 201 -18.77 24.16 -10.01
N SER A 202 -18.73 25.36 -9.46
CA SER A 202 -18.76 25.57 -8.01
C SER A 202 -20.08 25.09 -7.40
N LYS A 203 -21.19 25.32 -8.10
CA LYS A 203 -22.50 24.84 -7.70
C LYS A 203 -22.65 23.33 -7.82
N VAL A 204 -22.03 22.72 -8.86
CA VAL A 204 -21.97 21.25 -8.98
C VAL A 204 -21.32 20.65 -7.75
N LEU A 205 -20.15 21.16 -7.35
CA LEU A 205 -19.46 20.67 -6.16
C LEU A 205 -20.29 20.86 -4.90
N GLU A 206 -20.85 22.06 -4.67
CA GLU A 206 -21.66 22.37 -3.50
C GLU A 206 -22.85 21.42 -3.35
N VAL A 207 -23.55 21.14 -4.45
CA VAL A 207 -24.75 20.30 -4.46
C VAL A 207 -24.37 18.82 -4.32
N VAL A 208 -23.44 18.33 -5.14
CA VAL A 208 -23.12 16.90 -5.18
C VAL A 208 -22.44 16.45 -3.89
N SER A 209 -21.60 17.27 -3.27
CA SER A 209 -20.97 16.95 -1.96
C SER A 209 -21.98 16.81 -0.81
N LYS A 210 -23.23 17.28 -0.99
CA LYS A 210 -24.32 17.15 0.00
C LYS A 210 -25.45 16.24 -0.47
N SER A 211 -25.25 15.54 -1.56
CA SER A 211 -26.24 14.69 -2.20
C SER A 211 -25.73 13.27 -2.38
N SER A 212 -26.58 12.38 -2.86
CA SER A 212 -26.27 10.95 -3.04
C SER A 212 -25.13 10.64 -4.04
N GLY A 213 -24.71 11.60 -4.85
CA GLY A 213 -23.55 11.49 -5.75
C GLY A 213 -22.19 11.77 -5.11
N GLN A 214 -22.16 11.98 -3.79
CA GLN A 214 -20.93 12.26 -3.05
C GLN A 214 -19.86 11.17 -3.25
N SER A 215 -18.60 11.58 -3.34
CA SER A 215 -17.45 10.67 -3.37
C SER A 215 -16.18 11.42 -2.98
N PHE A 216 -15.13 10.67 -2.60
CA PHE A 216 -13.82 11.26 -2.33
C PHE A 216 -13.28 12.07 -3.51
N THR A 217 -13.58 11.67 -4.74
CA THR A 217 -13.20 12.42 -5.94
C THR A 217 -13.91 13.78 -6.00
N MET A 218 -15.21 13.82 -5.73
CA MET A 218 -16.00 15.06 -5.71
C MET A 218 -15.58 15.98 -4.56
N ASP A 219 -15.34 15.44 -3.37
CA ASP A 219 -15.09 16.25 -2.17
C ASP A 219 -13.62 16.72 -2.04
N TYR A 220 -12.69 15.97 -2.60
CA TYR A 220 -11.26 16.23 -2.42
C TYR A 220 -10.50 16.43 -3.72
N ARG A 221 -10.54 15.46 -4.66
CA ARG A 221 -9.68 15.52 -5.85
C ARG A 221 -10.08 16.63 -6.81
N LEU A 222 -11.36 16.80 -7.08
CA LEU A 222 -11.83 17.85 -7.97
C LEU A 222 -11.50 19.25 -7.44
N PRO A 223 -11.90 19.66 -6.22
CA PRO A 223 -11.66 21.02 -5.74
C PRO A 223 -10.19 21.30 -5.43
N GLN A 224 -9.41 20.31 -5.02
CA GLN A 224 -8.03 20.54 -4.61
C GLN A 224 -7.03 20.55 -5.78
N PHE A 225 -7.31 19.83 -6.85
CA PHE A 225 -6.38 19.62 -7.96
C PHE A 225 -7.00 20.00 -9.31
N ILE A 226 -8.00 19.26 -9.78
CA ILE A 226 -8.49 19.34 -11.15
C ILE A 226 -9.05 20.74 -11.47
N MET A 227 -9.85 21.33 -10.58
CA MET A 227 -10.40 22.67 -10.80
C MET A 227 -9.37 23.80 -10.69
N LYS A 228 -8.23 23.53 -10.08
CA LYS A 228 -7.08 24.47 -10.02
C LYS A 228 -6.13 24.28 -11.20
N GLY A 229 -6.38 23.32 -12.09
CA GLY A 229 -5.48 22.96 -13.17
C GLY A 229 -4.19 22.29 -12.68
N ASP A 230 -4.18 21.79 -11.46
CA ASP A 230 -3.05 21.04 -10.91
C ASP A 230 -3.18 19.57 -11.28
N PHE A 231 -2.36 19.13 -12.22
CA PHE A 231 -2.24 17.75 -12.67
C PHE A 231 -0.92 17.11 -12.22
N SER A 232 -0.28 17.68 -11.20
CA SER A 232 0.90 17.09 -10.59
C SER A 232 0.58 15.69 -10.04
N PRO A 233 1.51 14.71 -10.14
CA PRO A 233 1.24 13.31 -9.81
C PRO A 233 1.10 13.09 -8.30
N GLY A 234 -0.13 13.02 -7.81
CA GLY A 234 -0.44 12.52 -6.47
C GLY A 234 -0.61 11.00 -6.44
N PHE A 235 -1.49 10.48 -7.31
CA PHE A 235 -1.65 9.06 -7.63
C PHE A 235 -1.76 8.92 -9.14
N ARG A 236 -0.77 8.29 -9.77
CA ARG A 236 -0.68 8.18 -11.22
C ARG A 236 -1.84 7.36 -11.78
N THR A 237 -2.44 7.81 -12.88
CA THR A 237 -3.51 7.09 -13.58
C THR A 237 -3.07 5.67 -14.00
N SER A 238 -1.80 5.50 -14.40
CA SER A 238 -1.25 4.18 -14.72
C SER A 238 -1.30 3.19 -13.56
N LEU A 239 -1.14 3.67 -12.31
CA LEU A 239 -1.28 2.81 -11.13
C LEU A 239 -2.74 2.46 -10.86
N LEU A 240 -3.68 3.38 -11.10
CA LEU A 240 -5.10 3.07 -10.98
C LEU A 240 -5.52 2.03 -12.03
N ILE A 241 -5.04 2.16 -13.27
CA ILE A 241 -5.30 1.19 -14.35
C ILE A 241 -4.73 -0.18 -13.97
N LYS A 242 -3.51 -0.24 -13.43
CA LYS A 242 -2.93 -1.49 -12.90
C LYS A 242 -3.82 -2.09 -11.81
N ASP A 243 -4.24 -1.30 -10.84
CA ASP A 243 -5.06 -1.79 -9.71
C ASP A 243 -6.44 -2.29 -10.18
N MET A 244 -7.06 -1.62 -11.16
CA MET A 244 -8.31 -2.10 -11.79
C MET A 244 -8.08 -3.39 -12.59
N GLY A 245 -6.93 -3.54 -13.26
CA GLY A 245 -6.53 -4.78 -13.90
C GLY A 245 -6.45 -5.96 -12.93
N LEU A 246 -5.82 -5.75 -11.76
CA LEU A 246 -5.76 -6.74 -10.69
C LEU A 246 -7.16 -7.10 -10.16
N ALA A 247 -8.06 -6.11 -10.04
CA ALA A 247 -9.45 -6.36 -9.64
C ALA A 247 -10.21 -7.21 -10.68
N LEU A 248 -9.97 -6.96 -11.99
CA LEU A 248 -10.51 -7.79 -13.06
C LEU A 248 -9.99 -9.23 -13.00
N GLU A 249 -8.70 -9.41 -12.71
CA GLU A 249 -8.10 -10.74 -12.52
C GLU A 249 -8.73 -11.47 -11.33
N MET A 250 -8.89 -10.78 -10.21
CA MET A 250 -9.59 -11.33 -9.04
C MET A 250 -11.04 -11.72 -9.37
N GLY A 251 -11.78 -10.87 -10.10
CA GLY A 251 -13.15 -11.18 -10.54
C GLY A 251 -13.20 -12.43 -11.43
N ARG A 252 -12.29 -12.55 -12.40
CA ARG A 252 -12.19 -13.74 -13.27
C ARG A 252 -11.90 -15.03 -12.48
N ALA A 253 -10.99 -14.95 -11.50
CA ALA A 253 -10.67 -16.09 -10.64
C ALA A 253 -11.85 -16.55 -9.76
N MET A 254 -12.85 -15.69 -9.57
CA MET A 254 -14.08 -15.97 -8.80
C MET A 254 -15.32 -16.19 -9.69
N ASP A 255 -15.14 -16.35 -10.99
CA ASP A 255 -16.23 -16.46 -11.98
C ASP A 255 -17.22 -15.27 -11.92
N MET A 256 -16.76 -14.12 -11.49
CA MET A 256 -17.55 -12.89 -11.41
C MET A 256 -17.17 -11.92 -12.53
N PRO A 257 -18.04 -11.68 -13.53
CA PRO A 257 -17.79 -10.69 -14.56
C PRO A 257 -17.86 -9.28 -13.98
N LEU A 258 -16.79 -8.52 -14.12
CA LEU A 258 -16.73 -7.09 -13.80
C LEU A 258 -16.76 -6.28 -15.10
N LEU A 259 -17.60 -5.22 -15.12
CA LEU A 259 -17.74 -4.30 -16.27
C LEU A 259 -16.79 -3.08 -16.09
N LEU A 260 -15.51 -3.34 -15.87
CA LEU A 260 -14.47 -2.33 -15.66
C LEU A 260 -13.84 -1.90 -16.99
#